data_1fd35a8cd47f58825dfbff53bed1cd66
#
_entry.id   1fd35a8cd47f58825dfbff53bed1cd66
#
_cell.length_a   1.000
_cell.length_b   1.000
_cell.length_c   1.000
_cell.angle_alpha   90.00
_cell.angle_beta   90.00
_cell.angle_gamma   90.00
#
_symmetry.space_group_name_H-M   'P 1'
#
loop_
_entity.id
_entity.type
_entity.pdbx_description
1 polymer ?
#
loop_
_entity_poly.entity_id
_entity_poly.type
_entity_poly.pdbx_seq_one_letter_code
_entity_poly.pdbx_strand_id
1 'polypeptide(L)'
;LIYNKALLKKAGYTQDDIKSFADLKKVAEDITKRKDELGFSAFTSAGMDGSSDWRFKTHLANLPIYYEYQKDGITDTKAIKGTYLDNYRNIWDLYINNGTCDAKQLSKKTGDDAVAEFTTEQAVFYQNGTWAYGDIADIGNDNLGMLPIYIGAPGEEKQGLCTGTENYWCVNKNASKED
;
A
#
# COMPACT_ATOMS: atom_id res chain seq x y z
N LEU A 1 -0.91 0.47 -4.02
CA LEU A 1 0.28 -0.33 -3.77
C LEU A 1 1.19 -0.27 -4.99
N ILE A 2 2.41 0.25 -4.82
CA ILE A 2 3.44 0.31 -5.87
C ILE A 2 4.16 -1.04 -5.90
N TYR A 3 4.60 -1.49 -7.07
CA TYR A 3 5.38 -2.72 -7.18
C TYR A 3 6.44 -2.65 -8.29
N ASN A 4 7.51 -3.44 -8.11
CA ASN A 4 8.56 -3.64 -9.11
C ASN A 4 8.18 -4.82 -10.01
N LYS A 5 7.91 -4.55 -11.30
CA LYS A 5 7.50 -5.56 -12.28
C LYS A 5 8.56 -6.61 -12.55
N ALA A 6 9.84 -6.20 -12.57
CA ALA A 6 10.94 -7.12 -12.81
C ALA A 6 11.09 -8.15 -11.67
N LEU A 7 11.00 -7.69 -10.41
CA LEU A 7 11.06 -8.57 -9.25
C LEU A 7 9.83 -9.47 -9.16
N LEU A 8 8.63 -8.95 -9.43
CA LEU A 8 7.41 -9.75 -9.46
C LEU A 8 7.52 -10.87 -10.49
N LYS A 9 8.01 -10.56 -11.70
CA LYS A 9 8.27 -11.54 -12.76
C LYS A 9 9.34 -12.56 -12.36
N LYS A 10 10.43 -12.12 -11.71
CA LYS A 10 11.48 -13.01 -11.19
C LYS A 10 10.92 -13.99 -10.15
N ALA A 11 9.94 -13.57 -9.36
CA ALA A 11 9.21 -14.45 -8.45
C ALA A 11 8.24 -15.42 -9.16
N GLY A 12 8.01 -15.26 -10.46
CA GLY A 12 7.12 -16.12 -11.25
C GLY A 12 5.68 -15.62 -11.36
N TYR A 13 5.45 -14.33 -11.05
CA TYR A 13 4.12 -13.73 -11.05
C TYR A 13 4.04 -12.51 -11.96
N THR A 14 2.80 -12.13 -12.27
CA THR A 14 2.44 -10.91 -13.00
C THR A 14 1.35 -10.16 -12.25
N GLN A 15 1.01 -8.97 -12.70
CA GLN A 15 -0.14 -8.22 -12.17
C GLN A 15 -1.46 -9.00 -12.28
N ASP A 16 -1.60 -9.82 -13.31
CA ASP A 16 -2.82 -10.60 -13.57
C ASP A 16 -3.08 -11.70 -12.54
N ASP A 17 -2.05 -12.09 -11.78
CA ASP A 17 -2.14 -13.06 -10.70
C ASP A 17 -2.64 -12.44 -9.37
N ILE A 18 -2.86 -11.10 -9.33
CA ILE A 18 -3.23 -10.38 -8.10
C ILE A 18 -4.50 -9.55 -8.35
N LYS A 19 -5.65 -10.13 -8.03
CA LYS A 19 -6.99 -9.51 -8.21
C LYS A 19 -7.83 -9.48 -6.94
N SER A 20 -7.27 -9.97 -5.83
CA SER A 20 -7.92 -10.03 -4.53
C SER A 20 -6.88 -10.00 -3.41
N PHE A 21 -7.34 -9.80 -2.18
CA PHE A 21 -6.50 -9.95 -0.98
C PHE A 21 -5.92 -11.37 -0.87
N ALA A 22 -6.72 -12.38 -1.20
CA ALA A 22 -6.26 -13.77 -1.15
C ALA A 22 -5.11 -14.03 -2.14
N ASP A 23 -5.19 -13.45 -3.34
CA ASP A 23 -4.10 -13.55 -4.32
C ASP A 23 -2.85 -12.82 -3.86
N LEU A 24 -2.99 -11.56 -3.38
CA LEU A 24 -1.87 -10.79 -2.85
C LEU A 24 -1.20 -11.52 -1.69
N LYS A 25 -1.99 -12.11 -0.77
CA LYS A 25 -1.49 -12.90 0.34
C LYS A 25 -0.71 -14.11 -0.14
N LYS A 26 -1.26 -14.89 -1.07
CA LYS A 26 -0.60 -16.04 -1.67
C LYS A 26 0.75 -15.68 -2.28
N VAL A 27 0.79 -14.61 -3.08
CA VAL A 27 2.02 -14.14 -3.74
C VAL A 27 3.05 -13.67 -2.70
N ALA A 28 2.62 -12.87 -1.71
CA ALA A 28 3.52 -12.35 -0.68
C ALA A 28 4.10 -13.46 0.21
N GLU A 29 3.29 -14.42 0.63
CA GLU A 29 3.74 -15.55 1.45
C GLU A 29 4.68 -16.49 0.67
N ASP A 30 4.44 -16.71 -0.63
CA ASP A 30 5.34 -17.48 -1.48
C ASP A 30 6.70 -16.80 -1.67
N ILE A 31 6.71 -15.49 -1.95
CA ILE A 31 7.94 -14.71 -2.03
C ILE A 31 8.71 -14.78 -0.70
N THR A 32 8.03 -14.58 0.42
CA THR A 32 8.64 -14.64 1.75
C THR A 32 9.24 -16.01 2.04
N LYS A 33 8.56 -17.09 1.67
CA LYS A 33 9.06 -18.47 1.83
C LYS A 33 10.32 -18.72 1.02
N ARG A 34 10.44 -18.09 -0.15
CA ARG A 34 11.58 -18.23 -1.08
C ARG A 34 12.55 -17.04 -1.02
N LYS A 35 12.48 -16.19 0.00
CA LYS A 35 13.27 -14.94 0.07
C LYS A 35 14.78 -15.18 -0.06
N ASP A 36 15.28 -16.26 0.51
CA ASP A 36 16.72 -16.58 0.46
C ASP A 36 17.16 -17.03 -0.94
N GLU A 37 16.29 -17.71 -1.69
CA GLU A 37 16.50 -18.10 -3.09
C GLU A 37 16.38 -16.88 -4.02
N LEU A 38 15.35 -16.07 -3.81
CA LEU A 38 15.03 -14.92 -4.67
C LEU A 38 15.96 -13.73 -4.43
N GLY A 39 16.45 -13.56 -3.22
CA GLY A 39 17.29 -12.46 -2.80
C GLY A 39 16.51 -11.18 -2.41
N PHE A 40 15.18 -11.26 -2.26
CA PHE A 40 14.32 -10.14 -1.86
C PHE A 40 13.07 -10.61 -1.10
N SER A 41 12.45 -9.69 -0.39
CA SER A 41 11.20 -9.89 0.37
C SER A 41 9.98 -9.46 -0.44
N ALA A 42 8.76 -9.77 0.05
CA ALA A 42 7.54 -9.33 -0.59
C ALA A 42 7.34 -7.82 -0.41
N PHE A 43 7.33 -7.31 0.83
CA PHE A 43 7.11 -5.89 1.11
C PHE A 43 8.36 -5.20 1.63
N THR A 44 8.48 -3.91 1.36
CA THR A 44 9.39 -3.03 2.10
C THR A 44 9.03 -3.05 3.59
N SER A 45 9.93 -2.58 4.45
CA SER A 45 9.57 -2.27 5.83
C SER A 45 8.44 -1.24 5.84
N ALA A 46 7.64 -1.29 6.87
CA ALA A 46 6.46 -0.46 6.94
C ALA A 46 6.75 1.02 7.25
N GLY A 47 7.99 1.36 7.59
CA GLY A 47 8.32 2.71 8.03
C GLY A 47 7.45 3.12 9.22
N MET A 48 7.48 2.35 10.31
CA MET A 48 6.60 2.54 11.47
C MET A 48 7.21 3.46 12.54
N ASP A 49 8.22 4.21 12.21
CA ASP A 49 8.65 5.31 13.05
C ASP A 49 7.56 6.41 13.11
N GLY A 50 7.60 7.28 14.10
CA GLY A 50 6.56 8.27 14.34
C GLY A 50 6.29 9.26 13.19
N SER A 51 7.21 9.37 12.22
CA SER A 51 7.07 10.23 11.04
C SER A 51 6.40 9.54 9.85
N SER A 52 6.43 8.22 9.80
CA SER A 52 6.09 7.44 8.61
C SER A 52 4.90 6.49 8.80
N ASP A 53 4.47 6.24 10.04
CA ASP A 53 3.43 5.26 10.39
C ASP A 53 2.02 5.62 9.91
N TRP A 54 1.80 6.85 9.46
CA TRP A 54 0.53 7.32 8.89
C TRP A 54 0.07 6.48 7.69
N ARG A 55 1.00 5.87 6.95
CA ARG A 55 0.68 4.95 5.85
C ARG A 55 -0.17 3.78 6.31
N PHE A 56 0.14 3.25 7.48
CA PHE A 56 -0.61 2.17 8.11
C PHE A 56 -1.83 2.66 8.87
N LYS A 57 -1.66 3.70 9.68
CA LYS A 57 -2.71 4.20 10.58
C LYS A 57 -3.88 4.83 9.82
N THR A 58 -3.62 5.54 8.73
CA THR A 58 -4.65 6.29 8.01
C THR A 58 -4.92 5.71 6.62
N HIS A 59 -3.93 5.56 5.76
CA HIS A 59 -4.15 5.10 4.39
C HIS A 59 -4.80 3.71 4.35
N LEU A 60 -4.28 2.75 5.08
CA LEU A 60 -4.88 1.41 5.10
C LEU A 60 -6.20 1.37 5.88
N ALA A 61 -6.39 2.25 6.87
CA ALA A 61 -7.65 2.35 7.61
C ALA A 61 -8.81 2.93 6.79
N ASN A 62 -8.52 3.74 5.78
CA ASN A 62 -9.56 4.33 4.94
C ASN A 62 -10.37 3.28 4.18
N LEU A 63 -9.75 2.16 3.77
CA LEU A 63 -10.45 1.13 3.00
C LEU A 63 -11.53 0.40 3.81
N PRO A 64 -11.27 -0.16 5.01
CA PRO A 64 -12.32 -0.76 5.82
C PRO A 64 -13.45 0.21 6.16
N ILE A 65 -13.15 1.50 6.37
CA ILE A 65 -14.16 2.53 6.60
C ILE A 65 -14.98 2.76 5.32
N TYR A 66 -14.33 2.86 4.17
CA TYR A 66 -15.00 3.00 2.87
C TYR A 66 -15.98 1.85 2.61
N TYR A 67 -15.54 0.61 2.80
CA TYR A 67 -16.42 -0.57 2.61
C TYR A 67 -17.57 -0.61 3.61
N GLU A 68 -17.35 -0.17 4.85
CA GLU A 68 -18.41 -0.02 5.84
C GLU A 68 -19.46 1.00 5.38
N TYR A 69 -19.02 2.15 4.88
CA TYR A 69 -19.91 3.20 4.37
C TYR A 69 -20.70 2.72 3.14
N GLN A 70 -20.04 2.02 2.22
CA GLN A 70 -20.73 1.44 1.06
C GLN A 70 -21.79 0.42 1.48
N LYS A 71 -21.47 -0.46 2.42
CA LYS A 71 -22.39 -1.45 2.96
C LYS A 71 -23.60 -0.82 3.66
N ASP A 72 -23.37 0.25 4.40
CA ASP A 72 -24.42 0.93 5.15
C ASP A 72 -25.18 1.99 4.33
N GLY A 73 -24.72 2.31 3.13
CA GLY A 73 -25.32 3.33 2.26
C GLY A 73 -25.22 4.75 2.85
N ILE A 74 -24.13 5.06 3.54
CA ILE A 74 -23.90 6.35 4.21
C ILE A 74 -22.64 7.04 3.65
N THR A 75 -22.54 8.34 3.85
CA THR A 75 -21.38 9.16 3.46
C THR A 75 -20.63 9.75 4.66
N ASP A 76 -21.24 9.76 5.82
CA ASP A 76 -20.63 10.18 7.07
C ASP A 76 -21.24 9.43 8.28
N THR A 77 -20.57 9.49 9.42
CA THR A 77 -21.08 8.95 10.69
C THR A 77 -20.37 9.60 11.87
N LYS A 78 -21.08 9.65 13.00
CA LYS A 78 -20.46 10.07 14.28
C LYS A 78 -19.52 9.03 14.87
N ALA A 79 -19.66 7.77 14.50
CA ALA A 79 -18.82 6.66 14.95
C ALA A 79 -18.85 5.52 13.95
N ILE A 80 -17.69 4.99 13.60
CA ILE A 80 -17.55 3.78 12.79
C ILE A 80 -17.95 2.55 13.61
N LYS A 81 -18.53 1.54 12.96
CA LYS A 81 -18.95 0.28 13.60
C LYS A 81 -17.82 -0.74 13.71
N GLY A 82 -16.79 -0.60 12.88
CA GLY A 82 -15.71 -1.57 12.80
C GLY A 82 -16.07 -2.85 12.04
N THR A 83 -17.01 -2.78 11.11
CA THR A 83 -17.50 -3.94 10.33
C THR A 83 -16.38 -4.73 9.67
N TYR A 84 -15.32 -4.04 9.21
CA TYR A 84 -14.17 -4.63 8.51
C TYR A 84 -12.87 -4.55 9.33
N LEU A 85 -12.96 -4.60 10.66
CA LEU A 85 -11.80 -4.55 11.55
C LEU A 85 -10.86 -5.76 11.35
N ASP A 86 -11.41 -6.95 11.14
CA ASP A 86 -10.60 -8.14 10.88
C ASP A 86 -9.87 -8.05 9.53
N ASN A 87 -10.51 -7.46 8.51
CA ASN A 87 -9.86 -7.18 7.23
C ASN A 87 -8.69 -6.20 7.40
N TYR A 88 -8.85 -5.17 8.23
CA TYR A 88 -7.78 -4.23 8.56
C TYR A 88 -6.61 -4.92 9.28
N ARG A 89 -6.90 -5.77 10.24
CA ARG A 89 -5.88 -6.58 10.92
C ARG A 89 -5.14 -7.49 9.93
N ASN A 90 -5.86 -8.17 9.05
CA ASN A 90 -5.26 -9.06 8.06
C ASN A 90 -4.28 -8.34 7.13
N ILE A 91 -4.56 -7.08 6.76
CA ILE A 91 -3.63 -6.26 5.99
C ILE A 91 -2.36 -5.99 6.79
N TRP A 92 -2.49 -5.57 8.05
CA TRP A 92 -1.35 -5.32 8.91
C TRP A 92 -0.48 -6.57 9.03
N ASP A 93 -1.09 -7.70 9.33
CA ASP A 93 -0.40 -8.98 9.47
C ASP A 93 0.30 -9.37 8.17
N LEU A 94 -0.33 -9.15 7.02
CA LEU A 94 0.26 -9.44 5.71
C LEU A 94 1.53 -8.63 5.47
N TYR A 95 1.47 -7.32 5.65
CA TYR A 95 2.59 -6.43 5.40
C TYR A 95 3.73 -6.63 6.40
N ILE A 96 3.40 -6.77 7.68
CA ILE A 96 4.38 -6.92 8.77
C ILE A 96 5.12 -8.25 8.66
N ASN A 97 4.41 -9.35 8.39
CA ASN A 97 5.00 -10.68 8.38
C ASN A 97 5.76 -11.01 7.08
N ASN A 98 5.59 -10.21 6.03
CA ASN A 98 6.20 -10.44 4.72
C ASN A 98 7.13 -9.28 4.29
N GLY A 99 7.56 -8.48 5.25
CA GLY A 99 8.48 -7.36 5.02
C GLY A 99 9.95 -7.74 5.02
N THR A 100 10.79 -6.75 4.76
CA THR A 100 12.26 -6.86 4.73
C THR A 100 12.89 -7.10 6.09
N CYS A 101 12.22 -6.76 7.19
CA CYS A 101 12.73 -6.90 8.55
C CYS A 101 11.71 -7.53 9.50
N ASP A 102 12.21 -8.01 10.64
CA ASP A 102 11.37 -8.53 11.71
C ASP A 102 10.41 -7.46 12.26
N ALA A 103 9.20 -7.88 12.64
CA ALA A 103 8.16 -7.00 13.21
C ALA A 103 8.67 -6.15 14.40
N LYS A 104 9.57 -6.69 15.22
CA LYS A 104 10.16 -5.99 16.37
C LYS A 104 11.07 -4.80 15.99
N GLN A 105 11.50 -4.74 14.73
CA GLN A 105 12.39 -3.67 14.23
C GLN A 105 11.63 -2.58 13.51
N LEU A 106 10.36 -2.79 13.17
CA LEU A 106 9.57 -1.86 12.36
C LEU A 106 9.45 -0.46 12.96
N SER A 107 9.39 -0.33 14.29
CA SER A 107 9.33 0.97 14.97
C SER A 107 10.59 1.83 14.80
N LYS A 108 11.68 1.25 14.30
CA LYS A 108 12.92 1.94 14.00
C LYS A 108 13.10 2.23 12.51
N LYS A 109 12.24 1.66 11.68
CA LYS A 109 12.29 1.81 10.23
C LYS A 109 11.58 3.09 9.80
N THR A 110 12.33 3.93 9.10
CA THR A 110 11.87 5.22 8.58
C THR A 110 11.24 5.09 7.19
N GLY A 111 10.63 6.16 6.70
CA GLY A 111 10.20 6.26 5.31
C GLY A 111 11.37 6.12 4.33
N ASP A 112 12.52 6.70 4.66
CA ASP A 112 13.74 6.63 3.85
C ASP A 112 14.30 5.20 3.78
N ASP A 113 14.23 4.43 4.88
CA ASP A 113 14.56 3.01 4.85
C ASP A 113 13.69 2.25 3.84
N ALA A 114 12.38 2.49 3.85
CA ALA A 114 11.45 1.83 2.92
C ALA A 114 11.71 2.23 1.45
N VAL A 115 12.05 3.49 1.18
CA VAL A 115 12.47 3.96 -0.15
C VAL A 115 13.76 3.26 -0.57
N ALA A 116 14.78 3.22 0.30
CA ALA A 116 16.06 2.57 0.02
C ALA A 116 15.87 1.07 -0.26
N GLU A 117 15.08 0.37 0.55
CA GLU A 117 14.77 -1.05 0.35
C GLU A 117 14.11 -1.32 -1.01
N PHE A 118 13.21 -0.43 -1.45
CA PHE A 118 12.55 -0.57 -2.74
C PHE A 118 13.47 -0.25 -3.91
N THR A 119 14.22 0.85 -3.85
CA THR A 119 15.13 1.31 -4.92
C THR A 119 16.35 0.41 -5.09
N THR A 120 16.77 -0.29 -4.03
CA THR A 120 17.84 -1.29 -4.08
C THR A 120 17.33 -2.72 -4.30
N GLU A 121 16.09 -2.86 -4.76
CA GLU A 121 15.48 -4.13 -5.16
C GLU A 121 15.40 -5.19 -4.03
N GLN A 122 15.30 -4.76 -2.77
CA GLN A 122 15.15 -5.66 -1.62
C GLN A 122 13.70 -6.10 -1.39
N ALA A 123 12.72 -5.49 -2.07
CA ALA A 123 11.31 -5.85 -1.97
C ALA A 123 10.54 -5.60 -3.27
N VAL A 124 9.52 -6.45 -3.48
CA VAL A 124 8.63 -6.35 -4.66
C VAL A 124 7.63 -5.21 -4.49
N PHE A 125 7.01 -5.09 -3.31
CA PHE A 125 5.89 -4.20 -3.04
C PHE A 125 6.28 -3.06 -2.10
N TYR A 126 5.84 -1.85 -2.45
CA TYR A 126 6.01 -0.63 -1.66
C TYR A 126 4.66 0.05 -1.44
N GLN A 127 4.20 0.10 -0.19
CA GLN A 127 2.96 0.78 0.16
C GLN A 127 3.22 2.28 0.27
N ASN A 128 2.85 3.01 -0.77
CA ASN A 128 2.91 4.47 -0.82
C ASN A 128 1.97 5.00 -1.93
N GLY A 129 1.92 6.31 -2.10
CA GLY A 129 1.16 7.00 -3.13
C GLY A 129 2.02 7.51 -4.29
N THR A 130 1.37 8.16 -5.24
CA THR A 130 2.03 8.70 -6.46
C THR A 130 3.07 9.79 -6.18
N TRP A 131 2.98 10.48 -5.05
CA TRP A 131 3.97 11.47 -4.61
C TRP A 131 5.37 10.87 -4.37
N ALA A 132 5.45 9.57 -4.10
CA ALA A 132 6.73 8.87 -3.93
C ALA A 132 7.50 8.66 -5.25
N TYR A 133 6.90 9.00 -6.40
CA TYR A 133 7.52 8.76 -7.70
C TYR A 133 8.92 9.38 -7.83
N GLY A 134 9.10 10.62 -7.32
CA GLY A 134 10.40 11.29 -7.37
C GLY A 134 11.52 10.52 -6.66
N ASP A 135 11.18 9.79 -5.59
CA ASP A 135 12.15 9.05 -4.77
C ASP A 135 12.48 7.67 -5.36
N ILE A 136 11.64 7.14 -6.25
CA ILE A 136 11.75 5.77 -6.79
C ILE A 136 11.91 5.71 -8.31
N ALA A 137 12.00 6.84 -8.99
CA ALA A 137 12.03 6.93 -10.45
C ALA A 137 13.22 6.19 -11.09
N ASP A 138 14.33 6.04 -10.36
CA ASP A 138 15.55 5.36 -10.82
C ASP A 138 15.33 3.86 -11.13
N ILE A 139 14.26 3.24 -10.59
CA ILE A 139 13.86 1.88 -10.97
C ILE A 139 13.46 1.79 -12.45
N GLY A 140 13.05 2.92 -13.05
CA GLY A 140 12.59 3.04 -14.43
C GLY A 140 11.08 2.80 -14.57
N ASN A 141 10.43 3.64 -15.37
CA ASN A 141 8.97 3.60 -15.56
C ASN A 141 8.45 2.26 -16.04
N ASP A 142 9.20 1.58 -16.90
CA ASP A 142 8.80 0.27 -17.44
C ASP A 142 8.74 -0.81 -16.36
N ASN A 143 9.49 -0.64 -15.26
CA ASN A 143 9.55 -1.55 -14.12
C ASN A 143 8.58 -1.19 -12.99
N LEU A 144 8.03 0.03 -12.99
CA LEU A 144 7.06 0.46 -11.98
C LEU A 144 5.64 0.08 -12.39
N GLY A 145 4.88 -0.41 -11.44
CA GLY A 145 3.45 -0.65 -11.58
C GLY A 145 2.69 -0.29 -10.32
N MET A 146 1.36 -0.22 -10.44
CA MET A 146 0.47 0.03 -9.30
C MET A 146 -0.65 -1.01 -9.27
N LEU A 147 -0.98 -1.47 -8.08
CA LEU A 147 -2.10 -2.35 -7.79
C LEU A 147 -3.08 -1.66 -6.84
N PRO A 148 -4.37 -1.97 -6.90
CA PRO A 148 -5.28 -1.65 -5.81
C PRO A 148 -4.78 -2.22 -4.47
N ILE A 149 -5.22 -1.64 -3.37
CA ILE A 149 -5.01 -2.23 -2.05
C ILE A 149 -6.22 -3.08 -1.75
N TYR A 150 -6.08 -4.38 -1.84
CA TYR A 150 -7.13 -5.34 -1.52
C TYR A 150 -7.17 -5.63 -0.03
N ILE A 151 -8.37 -5.81 0.53
CA ILE A 151 -8.58 -6.04 1.96
C ILE A 151 -9.40 -7.29 2.28
N GLY A 152 -9.83 -8.05 1.27
CA GLY A 152 -10.72 -9.20 1.43
C GLY A 152 -12.18 -8.82 1.67
N ALA A 153 -12.59 -7.60 1.30
CA ALA A 153 -13.97 -7.18 1.39
C ALA A 153 -14.79 -7.68 0.18
N PRO A 154 -16.09 -7.95 0.34
CA PRO A 154 -16.96 -8.33 -0.77
C PRO A 154 -16.97 -7.25 -1.86
N GLY A 155 -16.80 -7.65 -3.12
CA GLY A 155 -16.81 -6.74 -4.26
C GLY A 155 -15.45 -6.11 -4.58
N GLU A 156 -14.39 -6.46 -3.87
CA GLU A 156 -13.04 -5.90 -4.10
C GLU A 156 -12.46 -6.26 -5.47
N GLU A 157 -12.98 -7.27 -6.15
CA GLU A 157 -12.58 -7.60 -7.52
C GLU A 157 -12.89 -6.50 -8.53
N LYS A 158 -13.74 -5.54 -8.16
CA LYS A 158 -14.10 -4.35 -8.95
C LYS A 158 -13.35 -3.10 -8.49
N GLN A 159 -12.50 -3.21 -7.47
CA GLN A 159 -11.78 -2.09 -6.90
C GLN A 159 -10.70 -1.57 -7.86
N GLY A 160 -10.69 -0.26 -8.06
CA GLY A 160 -9.60 0.46 -8.72
C GLY A 160 -8.54 0.96 -7.74
N LEU A 161 -7.63 1.77 -8.27
CA LEU A 161 -6.68 2.48 -7.42
C LEU A 161 -7.43 3.48 -6.54
N CYS A 162 -7.07 3.54 -5.26
CA CYS A 162 -7.59 4.56 -4.36
C CYS A 162 -7.11 5.94 -4.82
N THR A 163 -8.06 6.85 -5.00
CA THR A 163 -7.82 8.25 -5.29
C THR A 163 -8.53 9.10 -4.25
N GLY A 164 -7.99 10.25 -3.93
CA GLY A 164 -8.59 11.19 -3.00
C GLY A 164 -8.02 12.58 -3.21
N THR A 165 -8.76 13.59 -2.74
CA THR A 165 -8.32 14.98 -2.72
C THR A 165 -8.09 15.36 -1.26
N GLU A 166 -6.87 15.23 -0.79
CA GLU A 166 -6.48 15.62 0.58
C GLU A 166 -6.01 17.07 0.64
N ASN A 167 -5.43 17.55 -0.46
CA ASN A 167 -4.95 18.92 -0.59
C ASN A 167 -5.55 19.55 -1.84
N TYR A 168 -6.00 20.80 -1.73
CA TYR A 168 -6.59 21.55 -2.83
C TYR A 168 -6.28 23.03 -2.70
N TRP A 169 -6.23 23.70 -3.83
CA TRP A 169 -6.09 25.15 -3.91
C TRP A 169 -7.48 25.79 -3.83
N CYS A 170 -7.64 26.76 -2.94
CA CYS A 170 -8.81 27.61 -2.90
C CYS A 170 -8.54 28.94 -3.61
N VAL A 171 -9.34 29.24 -4.60
CA VAL A 171 -9.29 30.56 -5.24
C VAL A 171 -10.21 31.50 -4.47
N ASN A 172 -9.69 32.66 -4.06
CA ASN A 172 -10.50 33.69 -3.44
C ASN A 172 -11.50 34.24 -4.49
N LYS A 173 -12.79 34.03 -4.24
CA LYS A 173 -13.85 34.48 -5.17
C LYS A 173 -13.87 35.99 -5.42
N ASN A 174 -13.22 36.77 -4.57
CA ASN A 174 -13.11 38.23 -4.67
C ASN A 174 -11.75 38.69 -5.20
N ALA A 175 -10.87 37.75 -5.58
CA ALA A 175 -9.61 38.10 -6.21
C ALA A 175 -9.83 38.77 -7.57
N SER A 176 -8.94 39.65 -7.96
CA SER A 176 -8.95 40.21 -9.32
C SER A 176 -8.54 39.15 -10.34
N LYS A 177 -8.74 39.42 -11.63
CA LYS A 177 -8.29 38.51 -12.69
C LYS A 177 -6.77 38.46 -12.85
N GLU A 178 -6.06 39.36 -12.20
CA GLU A 178 -4.62 39.50 -12.23
C GLU A 178 -3.92 38.79 -11.06
N ASP A 179 -4.69 38.40 -10.05
CA ASP A 179 -4.21 37.60 -8.90
C ASP A 179 -4.25 36.10 -9.22
#